data_21803ecdda37de32ba9bb7aeec78385c
#
_entry.id   21803ecdda37de32ba9bb7aeec78385c
#
_cell.length_a   1.000
_cell.length_b   1.000
_cell.length_c   1.000
_cell.angle_alpha   90.00
_cell.angle_beta   90.00
_cell.angle_gamma   90.00
#
_symmetry.space_group_name_H-M   'P 1'
#
loop_
_entity.id
_entity.type
_entity.pdbx_description
1 polymer ?
#
loop_
_entity_poly.entity_id
_entity_poly.type
_entity_poly.pdbx_seq_one_letter_code
_entity_poly.pdbx_strand_id
1 'polypeptide(L)'
;MAATRQQRRFARPERSERPGRGKSDAFSRDAEQRPRADHKPDEAPEYLFQHAVMLAAANAQLDDKLDVSRPHELLAPLDYEDECRIKTDAVRAFWTVRGLPSALVPRIVPSPVPRGYRATSKRRVYVTRGGELRFCMGYGAERGETLRSELEPESHNEVYAKLRKLLASPVYRILGRSLNFIVVRGGAERLTLILNFFHLDAAVMRKAKLLANHVREELPHVAAMFTFLDETRSEFYLESRSAGARPFKKLFGSEYLDLRAAGCKFLYPPSAFSQVNESILDAFLREAGKLLAPGPDSTLVDLFTGYGLFAVALGDRPRRVIAMDFNGPAIHAASGNAEHNRPGADIEFIASAVTPSAIENKLPPSPSDLRLPDDDGPEPEGELFLLDPPRSGVRPNVIAAIAKRSPARVLHVFCSADEVAPSLAAWKHNGYSPAAVRIFDMFPGSPNVETMVLLEKTKKKPAAKGKFAAKGKPAAKQDPAVSNRAKKRLASRGERGARRASGSDRPGRAKSAGKPRAKR
;
A
#
# COMPACT_ATOMS: atom_id res chain seq x y z
N MET A 1 -0.01 76.89 -3.34
CA MET A 1 0.56 76.46 -4.62
C MET A 1 -0.11 75.06 -4.95
N ALA A 2 -0.86 75.04 -6.01
CA ALA A 2 -1.68 73.96 -6.47
C ALA A 2 -0.84 72.88 -7.15
N ALA A 3 -1.13 71.59 -6.90
CA ALA A 3 -0.63 70.50 -7.70
C ALA A 3 -1.81 69.54 -8.05
N THR A 4 -1.97 69.40 -9.32
CA THR A 4 -3.06 68.90 -10.14
C THR A 4 -3.24 67.39 -10.04
N ARG A 5 -4.49 66.93 -9.82
CA ARG A 5 -4.92 65.56 -10.01
C ARG A 5 -5.01 65.22 -11.50
N GLN A 6 -4.25 64.26 -11.97
CA GLN A 6 -4.47 63.60 -13.27
C GLN A 6 -5.16 62.23 -13.06
N GLN A 7 -6.40 62.18 -13.48
CA GLN A 7 -7.20 60.95 -13.64
C GLN A 7 -6.70 60.18 -14.87
N ARG A 8 -6.25 58.93 -14.70
CA ARG A 8 -6.06 58.00 -15.80
C ARG A 8 -7.29 57.09 -15.89
N ARG A 9 -8.02 57.26 -16.98
CA ARG A 9 -9.08 56.34 -17.45
C ARG A 9 -8.45 55.02 -17.91
N PHE A 10 -8.87 53.90 -17.35
CA PHE A 10 -8.57 52.57 -17.90
C PHE A 10 -9.60 52.21 -18.97
N ALA A 11 -9.12 51.99 -20.20
CA ALA A 11 -9.87 51.48 -21.34
C ALA A 11 -10.14 49.99 -21.15
N ARG A 12 -11.36 49.56 -21.54
CA ARG A 12 -11.79 48.15 -21.67
C ARG A 12 -10.97 47.51 -22.80
N PRO A 13 -10.45 46.27 -22.64
CA PRO A 13 -10.01 45.49 -23.78
C PRO A 13 -11.17 44.73 -24.43
N GLU A 14 -11.10 44.72 -25.74
CA GLU A 14 -12.02 44.07 -26.68
C GLU A 14 -12.08 42.55 -26.53
N ARG A 15 -13.23 42.00 -26.87
CA ARG A 15 -13.48 40.56 -27.02
C ARG A 15 -12.59 40.02 -28.15
N SER A 16 -11.67 39.14 -27.83
CA SER A 16 -11.00 38.26 -28.79
C SER A 16 -11.60 36.86 -28.77
N GLU A 17 -11.69 36.31 -29.93
CA GLU A 17 -12.34 35.10 -30.39
C GLU A 17 -11.95 33.83 -29.64
N ARG A 18 -12.90 32.89 -29.53
CA ARG A 18 -12.73 31.53 -29.01
C ARG A 18 -11.80 30.73 -29.94
N PRO A 19 -10.73 30.12 -29.45
CA PRO A 19 -10.08 29.03 -30.18
C PRO A 19 -10.82 27.70 -29.92
N GLY A 20 -10.80 26.88 -30.96
CA GLY A 20 -11.54 25.66 -31.11
C GLY A 20 -11.27 24.58 -30.05
N ARG A 21 -12.27 23.71 -29.92
CA ARG A 21 -12.22 22.45 -29.15
C ARG A 21 -11.04 21.58 -29.64
N GLY A 22 -9.94 21.60 -28.88
CA GLY A 22 -8.86 20.63 -28.96
C GLY A 22 -9.20 19.43 -28.07
N LYS A 23 -9.14 18.25 -28.68
CA LYS A 23 -9.35 16.95 -28.04
C LYS A 23 -8.45 16.76 -26.82
N SER A 24 -9.06 16.71 -25.63
CA SER A 24 -8.44 16.22 -24.40
C SER A 24 -9.10 14.90 -24.00
N ASP A 25 -8.86 13.87 -24.78
CA ASP A 25 -9.30 12.50 -24.50
C ASP A 25 -8.08 11.58 -24.46
N ALA A 26 -7.36 11.58 -23.33
CA ALA A 26 -6.34 10.55 -23.07
C ALA A 26 -6.13 10.22 -21.58
N PHE A 27 -6.86 10.86 -20.65
CA PHE A 27 -6.59 10.69 -19.21
C PHE A 27 -7.63 9.88 -18.42
N SER A 28 -8.70 9.39 -19.05
CA SER A 28 -9.85 8.84 -18.32
C SER A 28 -10.06 7.32 -18.41
N ARG A 29 -9.21 6.56 -19.13
CA ARG A 29 -9.46 5.11 -19.31
C ARG A 29 -8.59 4.17 -18.47
N ASP A 30 -7.47 4.62 -17.92
CA ASP A 30 -6.59 3.75 -17.09
C ASP A 30 -6.87 3.81 -15.57
N ALA A 31 -7.78 4.68 -15.13
CA ALA A 31 -8.13 4.81 -13.70
C ALA A 31 -9.21 3.82 -13.24
N GLU A 32 -9.85 3.10 -14.14
CA GLU A 32 -11.04 2.28 -13.84
C GLU A 32 -10.78 0.84 -13.40
N GLN A 33 -9.52 0.38 -13.35
CA GLN A 33 -9.23 -0.99 -12.92
C GLN A 33 -8.10 -1.01 -11.88
N ARG A 34 -8.33 -0.44 -10.67
CA ARG A 34 -7.68 -0.98 -9.49
C ARG A 34 -8.49 -2.21 -9.08
N PRO A 35 -7.92 -3.44 -9.08
CA PRO A 35 -8.60 -4.56 -8.46
C PRO A 35 -8.82 -4.17 -7.00
N ARG A 36 -10.03 -4.40 -6.50
CA ARG A 36 -10.32 -4.46 -5.08
C ARG A 36 -9.23 -5.32 -4.46
N ALA A 37 -8.76 -4.94 -3.26
CA ALA A 37 -8.04 -5.87 -2.38
C ALA A 37 -9.08 -6.90 -1.86
N ASP A 38 -9.74 -7.55 -2.79
CA ASP A 38 -10.56 -8.71 -2.52
C ASP A 38 -9.58 -9.87 -2.41
N HIS A 39 -9.59 -10.58 -1.29
CA HIS A 39 -9.07 -11.93 -1.20
C HIS A 39 -9.29 -12.59 -2.55
N LYS A 40 -8.23 -13.11 -3.14
CA LYS A 40 -8.39 -14.04 -4.26
C LYS A 40 -9.27 -15.17 -3.71
N PRO A 41 -10.50 -15.37 -4.21
CA PRO A 41 -11.45 -16.32 -3.61
C PRO A 41 -10.98 -17.78 -3.65
N ASP A 42 -9.81 -18.05 -4.22
CA ASP A 42 -9.27 -19.37 -4.46
C ASP A 42 -8.05 -19.75 -3.59
N GLU A 43 -7.57 -18.88 -2.68
CA GLU A 43 -6.53 -19.30 -1.74
C GLU A 43 -7.17 -19.90 -0.50
N ALA A 44 -6.85 -21.17 -0.23
CA ALA A 44 -7.26 -21.83 0.99
C ALA A 44 -6.78 -21.02 2.22
N PRO A 45 -7.59 -20.88 3.29
CA PRO A 45 -7.25 -20.08 4.48
C PRO A 45 -5.88 -20.40 5.08
N GLU A 46 -5.42 -21.63 4.94
CA GLU A 46 -4.12 -22.12 5.40
C GLU A 46 -2.91 -21.45 4.71
N TYR A 47 -3.12 -20.80 3.57
CA TYR A 47 -2.07 -20.09 2.85
C TYR A 47 -2.01 -18.58 3.18
N LEU A 48 -2.87 -18.08 4.05
CA LEU A 48 -2.83 -16.68 4.48
C LEU A 48 -1.87 -16.51 5.65
N PHE A 49 -1.16 -15.38 5.67
CA PHE A 49 -0.20 -15.08 6.75
C PHE A 49 -0.85 -15.05 8.15
N GLN A 50 -2.08 -14.55 8.27
CA GLN A 50 -2.81 -14.55 9.54
C GLN A 50 -2.98 -15.97 10.10
N HIS A 51 -3.18 -16.99 9.25
CA HIS A 51 -3.25 -18.38 9.68
C HIS A 51 -1.90 -18.86 10.23
N ALA A 52 -0.78 -18.47 9.58
CA ALA A 52 0.56 -18.80 10.09
C ALA A 52 0.81 -18.17 11.47
N VAL A 53 0.29 -16.97 11.74
CA VAL A 53 0.36 -16.33 13.06
C VAL A 53 -0.44 -17.11 14.10
N MET A 54 -1.65 -17.56 13.77
CA MET A 54 -2.47 -18.39 14.68
C MET A 54 -1.82 -19.73 14.98
N LEU A 55 -1.24 -20.39 13.98
CA LEU A 55 -0.50 -21.65 14.17
C LEU A 55 0.75 -21.45 15.04
N ALA A 56 1.49 -20.35 14.85
CA ALA A 56 2.64 -20.04 15.68
C ALA A 56 2.25 -19.79 17.15
N ALA A 57 1.11 -19.13 17.38
CA ALA A 57 0.57 -18.93 18.72
C ALA A 57 0.15 -20.27 19.37
N ALA A 58 -0.52 -21.14 18.62
CA ALA A 58 -0.90 -22.48 19.09
C ALA A 58 0.33 -23.35 19.43
N ASN A 59 1.37 -23.34 18.59
CA ASN A 59 2.62 -24.02 18.86
C ASN A 59 3.34 -23.49 20.12
N ALA A 60 3.14 -22.22 20.46
CA ALA A 60 3.62 -21.57 21.67
C ALA A 60 2.70 -21.76 22.88
N GLN A 61 1.53 -22.41 22.72
CA GLN A 61 0.49 -22.57 23.74
C GLN A 61 -0.05 -21.22 24.26
N LEU A 62 -0.25 -20.27 23.35
CA LEU A 62 -0.72 -18.90 23.62
C LEU A 62 -1.97 -18.54 22.81
N ASP A 63 -2.56 -19.50 22.12
CA ASP A 63 -3.74 -19.29 21.27
C ASP A 63 -5.01 -18.94 22.06
N ASP A 64 -5.12 -19.40 23.29
CA ASP A 64 -6.20 -19.05 24.24
C ASP A 64 -6.17 -17.59 24.70
N LYS A 65 -5.01 -16.92 24.56
CA LYS A 65 -4.84 -15.51 24.90
C LYS A 65 -5.15 -14.55 23.74
N LEU A 66 -5.40 -15.07 22.54
CA LEU A 66 -5.67 -14.25 21.36
C LEU A 66 -7.08 -13.62 21.42
N ASP A 67 -7.18 -12.33 21.07
CA ASP A 67 -8.50 -11.70 20.93
C ASP A 67 -9.09 -11.92 19.53
N VAL A 68 -9.68 -13.07 19.31
CA VAL A 68 -10.32 -13.44 18.04
C VAL A 68 -11.55 -12.56 17.72
N SER A 69 -12.12 -11.89 18.71
CA SER A 69 -13.22 -10.94 18.51
C SER A 69 -12.76 -9.65 17.85
N ARG A 70 -11.46 -9.34 17.98
CA ARG A 70 -10.80 -8.17 17.39
C ARG A 70 -9.67 -8.57 16.44
N PRO A 71 -9.96 -9.06 15.24
CA PRO A 71 -8.92 -9.56 14.31
C PRO A 71 -7.80 -8.56 13.98
N HIS A 72 -8.09 -7.25 14.11
CA HIS A 72 -7.10 -6.19 13.89
C HIS A 72 -6.19 -5.94 15.11
N GLU A 73 -6.54 -6.50 16.26
CA GLU A 73 -5.85 -6.41 17.55
C GLU A 73 -5.62 -7.79 18.15
N LEU A 74 -5.57 -8.82 17.29
CA LEU A 74 -5.52 -10.24 17.64
C LEU A 74 -4.47 -10.58 18.70
N LEU A 75 -3.30 -9.93 18.64
CA LEU A 75 -2.15 -10.17 19.50
C LEU A 75 -2.03 -9.16 20.65
N ALA A 76 -2.95 -8.17 20.73
CA ALA A 76 -2.85 -7.11 21.72
C ALA A 76 -2.83 -7.60 23.18
N PRO A 77 -3.54 -8.70 23.57
CA PRO A 77 -3.50 -9.21 24.93
C PRO A 77 -2.20 -9.93 25.33
N LEU A 78 -1.31 -10.23 24.36
CA LEU A 78 -0.07 -10.96 24.62
C LEU A 78 0.98 -10.05 25.25
N ASP A 79 1.91 -10.68 26.01
CA ASP A 79 3.20 -10.08 26.32
C ASP A 79 3.94 -9.76 25.02
N TYR A 80 4.60 -8.61 24.96
CA TYR A 80 5.16 -8.11 23.73
C TYR A 80 6.36 -8.95 23.22
N GLU A 81 7.13 -9.56 24.11
CA GLU A 81 8.21 -10.48 23.75
C GLU A 81 7.67 -11.75 23.09
N ASP A 82 6.57 -12.30 23.64
CA ASP A 82 5.85 -13.44 23.07
C ASP A 82 5.25 -13.10 21.70
N GLU A 83 4.65 -11.90 21.55
CA GLU A 83 4.16 -11.40 20.26
C GLU A 83 5.27 -11.36 19.21
N CYS A 84 6.44 -10.80 19.54
CA CYS A 84 7.60 -10.73 18.64
C CYS A 84 8.10 -12.13 18.23
N ARG A 85 8.10 -13.09 19.17
CA ARG A 85 8.46 -14.48 18.92
C ARG A 85 7.49 -15.13 17.95
N ILE A 86 6.18 -15.04 18.23
CA ILE A 86 5.12 -15.59 17.39
C ILE A 86 5.20 -15.03 15.97
N LYS A 87 5.34 -13.73 15.79
CA LYS A 87 5.48 -13.08 14.48
C LYS A 87 6.73 -13.58 13.73
N THR A 88 7.86 -13.71 14.42
CA THR A 88 9.09 -14.24 13.81
C THR A 88 8.91 -15.65 13.30
N ASP A 89 8.33 -16.53 14.12
CA ASP A 89 8.11 -17.93 13.79
C ASP A 89 7.04 -18.08 12.69
N ALA A 90 5.99 -17.26 12.72
CA ALA A 90 4.99 -17.19 11.68
C ALA A 90 5.59 -16.83 10.31
N VAL A 91 6.46 -15.80 10.25
CA VAL A 91 7.13 -15.42 8.98
C VAL A 91 8.01 -16.55 8.47
N ARG A 92 8.79 -17.20 9.33
CA ARG A 92 9.65 -18.33 8.94
C ARG A 92 8.83 -19.51 8.41
N ALA A 93 7.77 -19.90 9.12
CA ALA A 93 6.86 -20.97 8.70
C ALA A 93 6.18 -20.63 7.38
N PHE A 94 5.64 -19.43 7.25
CA PHE A 94 4.97 -18.95 6.04
C PHE A 94 5.91 -18.95 4.82
N TRP A 95 7.16 -18.48 4.98
CA TRP A 95 8.14 -18.51 3.93
C TRP A 95 8.50 -19.94 3.51
N THR A 96 8.62 -20.86 4.47
CA THR A 96 8.88 -22.28 4.21
C THR A 96 7.75 -22.91 3.37
N VAL A 97 6.49 -22.70 3.75
CA VAL A 97 5.32 -23.21 3.03
C VAL A 97 5.23 -22.64 1.61
N ARG A 98 5.60 -21.38 1.42
CA ARG A 98 5.63 -20.70 0.11
C ARG A 98 6.89 -21.02 -0.72
N GLY A 99 7.79 -21.90 -0.24
CA GLY A 99 9.02 -22.25 -0.95
C GLY A 99 10.04 -21.10 -1.05
N LEU A 100 9.94 -20.12 -0.13
CA LEU A 100 10.87 -19.00 -0.04
C LEU A 100 12.07 -19.34 0.86
N PRO A 101 13.20 -18.64 0.74
CA PRO A 101 14.41 -18.91 1.54
C PRO A 101 14.23 -18.47 3.00
N SER A 102 13.52 -19.26 3.81
CA SER A 102 13.19 -18.97 5.21
C SER A 102 14.44 -18.82 6.11
N ALA A 103 15.58 -19.38 5.72
CA ALA A 103 16.86 -19.20 6.41
C ALA A 103 17.36 -17.73 6.41
N LEU A 104 16.87 -16.90 5.48
CA LEU A 104 17.18 -15.47 5.44
C LEU A 104 16.36 -14.64 6.43
N VAL A 105 15.30 -15.20 7.04
CA VAL A 105 14.38 -14.49 7.93
C VAL A 105 15.01 -14.35 9.33
N PRO A 106 15.43 -13.14 9.74
CA PRO A 106 15.98 -12.89 11.06
C PRO A 106 14.87 -12.83 12.14
N ARG A 107 15.26 -12.56 13.39
CA ARG A 107 14.30 -12.12 14.39
C ARG A 107 13.71 -10.77 13.99
N ILE A 108 12.42 -10.56 14.31
CA ILE A 108 11.72 -9.30 14.07
C ILE A 108 12.39 -8.15 14.84
N VAL A 109 12.51 -7.00 14.18
CA VAL A 109 12.91 -5.74 14.84
C VAL A 109 11.71 -5.24 15.62
N PRO A 110 11.79 -5.17 16.96
CA PRO A 110 10.66 -4.78 17.78
C PRO A 110 10.36 -3.28 17.66
N SER A 111 9.10 -2.91 17.88
CA SER A 111 8.69 -1.52 18.02
C SER A 111 9.11 -0.99 19.39
N PRO A 112 9.67 0.23 19.48
CA PRO A 112 9.92 0.89 20.77
C PRO A 112 8.64 1.15 21.58
N VAL A 113 7.53 1.38 20.89
CA VAL A 113 6.22 1.63 21.52
C VAL A 113 5.23 0.54 21.02
N PRO A 114 4.97 -0.51 21.83
CA PRO A 114 4.15 -1.63 21.40
C PRO A 114 2.62 -1.40 21.52
N ARG A 115 2.19 -0.41 22.24
CA ARG A 115 0.77 -0.03 22.39
C ARG A 115 0.64 1.49 22.33
N GLY A 116 -0.52 2.01 21.90
CA GLY A 116 -0.72 3.45 21.75
C GLY A 116 0.16 4.11 20.68
N TYR A 117 0.68 3.34 19.72
CA TYR A 117 1.66 3.82 18.71
C TYR A 117 1.02 4.41 17.46
N ARG A 118 -0.27 4.10 17.18
CA ARG A 118 -0.87 4.41 15.88
C ARG A 118 -1.08 5.91 15.68
N ALA A 119 -0.26 6.50 14.81
CA ALA A 119 -0.38 7.90 14.41
C ALA A 119 -1.52 8.17 13.41
N THR A 120 -2.26 7.15 12.99
CA THR A 120 -3.45 7.30 12.15
C THR A 120 -4.49 6.27 12.55
N SER A 121 -5.68 6.74 12.89
CA SER A 121 -6.84 5.91 13.20
C SER A 121 -8.08 6.38 12.45
N LYS A 122 -9.04 5.49 12.25
CA LYS A 122 -10.30 5.82 11.58
C LYS A 122 -11.47 5.04 12.15
N ARG A 123 -12.64 5.66 12.15
CA ARG A 123 -13.91 5.01 12.46
C ARG A 123 -14.90 5.27 11.34
N ARG A 124 -15.54 4.23 10.85
CA ARG A 124 -16.68 4.36 9.96
C ARG A 124 -17.91 4.73 10.77
N VAL A 125 -18.70 5.67 10.23
CA VAL A 125 -19.90 6.18 10.90
C VAL A 125 -21.13 5.49 10.32
N TYR A 126 -21.92 4.88 11.17
CA TYR A 126 -23.18 4.23 10.82
C TYR A 126 -24.31 4.85 11.60
N VAL A 127 -25.48 4.97 10.96
CA VAL A 127 -26.73 5.27 11.63
C VAL A 127 -27.63 4.04 11.47
N THR A 128 -28.00 3.43 12.61
CA THR A 128 -28.88 2.27 12.62
C THR A 128 -30.29 2.62 12.14
N ARG A 129 -31.11 1.60 11.82
CA ARG A 129 -32.52 1.81 11.46
C ARG A 129 -33.31 2.56 12.55
N GLY A 130 -32.93 2.37 13.82
CA GLY A 130 -33.49 3.10 14.96
C GLY A 130 -32.95 4.53 15.15
N GLY A 131 -32.07 5.00 14.25
CA GLY A 131 -31.50 6.36 14.32
C GLY A 131 -30.31 6.51 15.28
N GLU A 132 -29.82 5.42 15.86
CA GLU A 132 -28.64 5.43 16.72
C GLU A 132 -27.37 5.58 15.89
N LEU A 133 -26.47 6.47 16.30
CA LEU A 133 -25.15 6.67 15.71
C LEU A 133 -24.17 5.65 16.29
N ARG A 134 -23.37 4.99 15.44
CA ARG A 134 -22.29 4.05 15.83
C ARG A 134 -21.01 4.33 15.10
N PHE A 135 -19.89 4.17 15.80
CA PHE A 135 -18.54 4.25 15.25
C PHE A 135 -17.94 2.84 15.24
N CYS A 136 -17.53 2.36 14.06
CA CYS A 136 -17.04 1.00 13.90
C CYS A 136 -15.66 0.97 13.27
N MET A 137 -14.80 0.05 13.72
CA MET A 137 -13.57 -0.33 13.02
C MET A 137 -13.90 -1.37 11.94
N GLY A 138 -13.38 -1.16 10.72
CA GLY A 138 -13.59 -2.08 9.60
C GLY A 138 -14.95 -1.93 8.90
N TYR A 139 -15.28 -2.91 8.05
CA TYR A 139 -16.48 -2.92 7.20
C TYR A 139 -17.55 -3.81 7.81
N GLY A 140 -18.79 -3.33 7.74
CA GLY A 140 -20.00 -4.05 8.16
C GLY A 140 -20.61 -3.48 9.45
N ALA A 141 -21.92 -3.17 9.39
CA ALA A 141 -22.70 -2.73 10.55
C ALA A 141 -22.89 -3.82 11.61
N GLU A 142 -22.53 -5.06 11.28
CA GLU A 142 -22.63 -6.24 12.15
C GLU A 142 -21.52 -6.30 13.20
N ARG A 143 -20.42 -5.57 12.98
CA ARG A 143 -19.36 -5.43 13.98
C ARG A 143 -19.77 -4.33 14.96
N GLY A 144 -19.75 -4.65 16.24
CA GLY A 144 -20.17 -3.76 17.32
C GLY A 144 -19.45 -2.39 17.29
N GLU A 145 -19.99 -1.42 18.03
CA GLU A 145 -19.37 -0.11 18.21
C GLU A 145 -17.97 -0.27 18.82
N THR A 146 -16.96 0.40 18.24
CA THR A 146 -15.58 0.40 18.72
C THR A 146 -15.10 1.85 18.88
N LEU A 147 -15.13 2.34 20.11
CA LEU A 147 -14.65 3.68 20.45
C LEU A 147 -13.18 3.69 20.87
N ARG A 148 -12.69 2.60 21.44
CA ARG A 148 -11.34 2.48 22.01
C ARG A 148 -10.54 1.37 21.34
N SER A 149 -9.25 1.60 21.20
CA SER A 149 -8.26 0.65 20.76
C SER A 149 -7.00 0.81 21.61
N GLU A 150 -6.41 -0.30 22.03
CA GLU A 150 -5.12 -0.29 22.76
C GLU A 150 -3.94 0.09 21.87
N LEU A 151 -4.10 -0.04 20.56
CA LEU A 151 -3.07 0.30 19.58
C LEU A 151 -3.00 1.80 19.29
N GLU A 152 -4.05 2.54 19.65
CA GLU A 152 -4.18 3.98 19.42
C GLU A 152 -3.79 4.76 20.67
N PRO A 153 -3.16 5.95 20.54
CA PRO A 153 -2.95 6.85 21.68
C PRO A 153 -4.27 7.17 22.38
N GLU A 154 -4.22 7.36 23.70
CA GLU A 154 -5.42 7.70 24.47
C GLU A 154 -6.12 8.96 23.95
N SER A 155 -5.36 9.94 23.46
CA SER A 155 -5.91 11.15 22.84
C SER A 155 -6.79 10.86 21.61
N HIS A 156 -6.51 9.80 20.82
CA HIS A 156 -7.40 9.37 19.74
C HIS A 156 -8.72 8.80 20.29
N ASN A 157 -8.62 7.96 21.33
CA ASN A 157 -9.79 7.37 22.00
C ASN A 157 -10.70 8.46 22.60
N GLU A 158 -10.11 9.50 23.22
CA GLU A 158 -10.84 10.66 23.75
C GLU A 158 -11.58 11.42 22.66
N VAL A 159 -10.93 11.67 21.50
CA VAL A 159 -11.57 12.31 20.35
C VAL A 159 -12.80 11.53 19.89
N TYR A 160 -12.69 10.20 19.72
CA TYR A 160 -13.83 9.37 19.32
C TYR A 160 -14.95 9.37 20.37
N ALA A 161 -14.63 9.23 21.65
CA ALA A 161 -15.60 9.26 22.72
C ALA A 161 -16.35 10.60 22.78
N LYS A 162 -15.64 11.72 22.63
CA LYS A 162 -16.22 13.05 22.62
C LYS A 162 -17.10 13.29 21.39
N LEU A 163 -16.59 12.97 20.20
CA LEU A 163 -17.35 13.11 18.96
C LEU A 163 -18.60 12.23 18.94
N ARG A 164 -18.54 11.03 19.50
CA ARG A 164 -19.69 10.14 19.63
C ARG A 164 -20.83 10.81 20.42
N LYS A 165 -20.51 11.48 21.53
CA LYS A 165 -21.48 12.22 22.35
C LYS A 165 -22.02 13.45 21.60
N LEU A 166 -21.13 14.26 21.02
CA LEU A 166 -21.52 15.47 20.30
C LEU A 166 -22.42 15.17 19.08
N LEU A 167 -22.02 14.23 18.23
CA LEU A 167 -22.75 13.88 17.00
C LEU A 167 -24.08 13.17 17.25
N ALA A 168 -24.28 12.56 18.41
CA ALA A 168 -25.58 12.01 18.82
C ALA A 168 -26.59 13.09 19.21
N SER A 169 -26.13 14.31 19.56
CA SER A 169 -27.02 15.41 19.95
C SER A 169 -27.88 15.91 18.80
N PRO A 170 -29.08 16.46 19.08
CA PRO A 170 -29.95 17.05 18.05
C PRO A 170 -29.27 18.13 17.22
N VAL A 171 -28.34 18.90 17.81
CA VAL A 171 -27.60 20.01 17.16
C VAL A 171 -26.75 19.53 16.01
N TYR A 172 -26.13 18.34 16.13
CA TYR A 172 -25.17 17.79 15.19
C TYR A 172 -25.66 16.53 14.46
N ARG A 173 -26.92 16.12 14.66
CA ARG A 173 -27.50 14.91 14.03
C ARG A 173 -27.33 14.89 12.50
N ILE A 174 -27.41 16.05 11.84
CA ILE A 174 -27.21 16.15 10.40
C ILE A 174 -25.79 15.74 9.98
N LEU A 175 -24.77 16.05 10.80
CA LEU A 175 -23.39 15.64 10.53
C LEU A 175 -23.25 14.12 10.60
N GLY A 176 -23.76 13.49 11.67
CA GLY A 176 -23.72 12.05 11.83
C GLY A 176 -24.34 11.28 10.68
N ARG A 177 -25.42 11.84 10.09
CA ARG A 177 -26.12 11.25 8.93
C ARG A 177 -25.41 11.47 7.59
N SER A 178 -24.46 12.41 7.52
CA SER A 178 -23.72 12.77 6.31
C SER A 178 -22.28 12.27 6.32
N LEU A 179 -21.78 11.79 7.47
CA LEU A 179 -20.43 11.27 7.65
C LEU A 179 -20.28 9.84 7.09
N ASN A 180 -19.17 9.60 6.44
CA ASN A 180 -18.67 8.29 6.04
C ASN A 180 -17.62 7.80 7.04
N PHE A 181 -16.59 8.64 7.31
CA PHE A 181 -15.53 8.35 8.27
C PHE A 181 -15.20 9.55 9.14
N ILE A 182 -14.69 9.24 10.33
CA ILE A 182 -13.92 10.14 11.18
C ILE A 182 -12.50 9.60 11.18
N VAL A 183 -11.53 10.46 10.85
CA VAL A 183 -10.11 10.10 10.80
C VAL A 183 -9.35 11.02 11.74
N VAL A 184 -8.55 10.43 12.62
CA VAL A 184 -7.63 11.13 13.51
C VAL A 184 -6.21 10.81 13.10
N ARG A 185 -5.37 11.83 12.93
CA ARG A 185 -3.97 11.70 12.52
C ARG A 185 -3.07 12.51 13.42
N GLY A 186 -1.86 12.01 13.63
CA GLY A 186 -0.82 12.59 14.48
C GLY A 186 -0.55 11.74 15.72
N GLY A 187 0.53 12.06 16.43
CA GLY A 187 0.88 11.43 17.71
C GLY A 187 0.00 11.92 18.87
N ALA A 188 0.37 11.55 20.10
CA ALA A 188 -0.46 11.78 21.28
C ALA A 188 -0.76 13.27 21.57
N GLU A 189 0.18 14.17 21.26
CA GLU A 189 0.11 15.56 21.70
C GLU A 189 -0.54 16.52 20.70
N ARG A 190 -0.47 16.19 19.39
CA ARG A 190 -0.91 17.09 18.33
C ARG A 190 -1.64 16.34 17.23
N LEU A 191 -2.95 16.48 17.22
CA LEU A 191 -3.84 15.76 16.33
C LEU A 191 -4.39 16.63 15.20
N THR A 192 -4.63 15.98 14.07
CA THR A 192 -5.43 16.49 12.97
C THR A 192 -6.68 15.64 12.84
N LEU A 193 -7.84 16.28 12.95
CA LEU A 193 -9.15 15.64 12.78
C LEU A 193 -9.68 15.87 11.38
N ILE A 194 -10.10 14.80 10.69
CA ILE A 194 -10.70 14.87 9.36
C ILE A 194 -12.09 14.24 9.41
N LEU A 195 -13.10 15.04 9.07
CA LEU A 195 -14.46 14.57 8.89
C LEU A 195 -14.69 14.25 7.40
N ASN A 196 -14.77 12.97 7.06
CA ASN A 196 -15.05 12.52 5.71
C ASN A 196 -16.56 12.41 5.52
N PHE A 197 -17.11 13.23 4.64
CA PHE A 197 -18.52 13.31 4.31
C PHE A 197 -18.80 12.68 2.94
N PHE A 198 -19.92 11.97 2.81
CA PHE A 198 -20.43 11.59 1.49
C PHE A 198 -21.42 12.60 0.93
N HIS A 199 -21.93 13.52 1.77
CA HIS A 199 -22.77 14.64 1.40
C HIS A 199 -22.38 15.87 2.20
N LEU A 200 -22.12 17.00 1.54
CA LEU A 200 -21.61 18.21 2.15
C LEU A 200 -22.23 19.46 1.50
N ASP A 201 -23.42 19.81 1.95
CA ASP A 201 -24.10 21.04 1.57
C ASP A 201 -23.79 22.21 2.51
N ALA A 202 -24.43 23.36 2.27
CA ALA A 202 -24.25 24.56 3.09
C ALA A 202 -24.72 24.37 4.55
N ALA A 203 -25.75 23.55 4.80
CA ALA A 203 -26.25 23.30 6.16
C ALA A 203 -25.30 22.40 6.92
N VAL A 204 -24.83 21.32 6.30
CA VAL A 204 -23.80 20.42 6.85
C VAL A 204 -22.53 21.21 7.14
N MET A 205 -22.07 22.07 6.21
CA MET A 205 -20.85 22.88 6.39
C MET A 205 -20.99 23.88 7.56
N ARG A 206 -22.15 24.54 7.73
CA ARG A 206 -22.38 25.44 8.88
C ARG A 206 -22.28 24.67 10.21
N LYS A 207 -22.86 23.47 10.27
CA LYS A 207 -22.78 22.62 11.47
C LYS A 207 -21.37 22.07 11.71
N ALA A 208 -20.61 21.75 10.64
CA ALA A 208 -19.21 21.34 10.76
C ALA A 208 -18.33 22.48 11.33
N LYS A 209 -18.56 23.72 10.92
CA LYS A 209 -17.87 24.89 11.51
C LYS A 209 -18.22 25.10 12.98
N LEU A 210 -19.51 24.91 13.37
CA LEU A 210 -19.92 24.99 14.77
C LEU A 210 -19.27 23.90 15.60
N LEU A 211 -19.22 22.65 15.08
CA LEU A 211 -18.53 21.54 15.73
C LEU A 211 -17.03 21.84 15.89
N ALA A 212 -16.41 22.48 14.89
CA ALA A 212 -14.99 22.83 14.92
C ALA A 212 -14.66 23.80 16.08
N ASN A 213 -15.56 24.72 16.42
CA ASN A 213 -15.39 25.59 17.60
C ASN A 213 -15.45 24.77 18.92
N HIS A 214 -16.43 23.88 19.08
CA HIS A 214 -16.49 23.00 20.25
C HIS A 214 -15.27 22.07 20.36
N VAL A 215 -14.80 21.51 19.23
CA VAL A 215 -13.59 20.67 19.23
C VAL A 215 -12.37 21.48 19.68
N ARG A 216 -12.22 22.72 19.24
CA ARG A 216 -11.11 23.59 19.62
C ARG A 216 -11.11 23.92 21.12
N GLU A 217 -12.29 24.10 21.69
CA GLU A 217 -12.46 24.44 23.12
C GLU A 217 -12.28 23.22 24.03
N GLU A 218 -12.83 22.07 23.64
CA GLU A 218 -12.93 20.90 24.51
C GLU A 218 -11.86 19.83 24.28
N LEU A 219 -11.14 19.89 23.16
CA LEU A 219 -10.07 18.96 22.77
C LEU A 219 -8.82 19.76 22.31
N PRO A 220 -8.09 20.39 23.23
CA PRO A 220 -6.98 21.30 22.89
C PRO A 220 -5.83 20.62 22.14
N HIS A 221 -5.69 19.30 22.26
CA HIS A 221 -4.72 18.50 21.50
C HIS A 221 -5.11 18.32 20.03
N VAL A 222 -6.35 18.63 19.62
CA VAL A 222 -6.74 18.70 18.20
C VAL A 222 -6.27 20.04 17.62
N ALA A 223 -5.09 20.05 17.06
CA ALA A 223 -4.43 21.24 16.53
C ALA A 223 -4.95 21.68 15.15
N ALA A 224 -5.59 20.79 14.40
CA ALA A 224 -6.15 21.11 13.08
C ALA A 224 -7.41 20.28 12.81
N MET A 225 -8.33 20.85 12.01
CA MET A 225 -9.55 20.16 11.61
C MET A 225 -9.90 20.46 10.15
N PHE A 226 -10.31 19.40 9.44
CA PHE A 226 -10.67 19.44 8.02
C PHE A 226 -12.00 18.75 7.77
N THR A 227 -12.66 19.15 6.68
CA THR A 227 -13.68 18.34 6.01
C THR A 227 -13.11 17.75 4.72
N PHE A 228 -13.54 16.55 4.37
CA PHE A 228 -13.23 15.86 3.13
C PHE A 228 -14.54 15.35 2.52
N LEU A 229 -14.74 15.58 1.22
CA LEU A 229 -15.93 15.11 0.51
C LEU A 229 -15.58 13.89 -0.35
N ASP A 230 -16.24 12.76 -0.06
CA ASP A 230 -16.20 11.54 -0.87
C ASP A 230 -17.63 11.05 -1.13
N GLU A 231 -18.22 11.52 -2.23
CA GLU A 231 -19.59 11.18 -2.64
C GLU A 231 -19.75 9.69 -2.96
N THR A 232 -18.66 9.00 -3.27
CA THR A 232 -18.67 7.58 -3.64
C THR A 232 -18.75 6.64 -2.42
N ARG A 233 -18.60 7.17 -1.20
CA ARG A 233 -18.50 6.41 0.04
C ARG A 233 -17.45 5.29 -0.04
N SER A 234 -16.34 5.58 -0.72
CA SER A 234 -15.29 4.61 -0.93
C SER A 234 -14.66 4.16 0.39
N GLU A 235 -13.97 3.03 0.32
CA GLU A 235 -13.14 2.54 1.42
C GLU A 235 -11.85 3.35 1.57
N PHE A 236 -11.49 4.08 0.53
CA PHE A 236 -10.31 4.95 0.46
C PHE A 236 -10.67 6.33 1.04
N TYR A 237 -10.62 6.41 2.33
CA TYR A 237 -11.11 7.49 3.18
C TYR A 237 -10.41 8.85 3.01
N LEU A 238 -9.31 8.92 2.28
CA LEU A 238 -8.56 10.16 2.01
C LEU A 238 -8.19 10.33 0.52
N GLU A 239 -8.57 9.43 -0.36
CA GLU A 239 -8.34 9.53 -1.80
C GLU A 239 -9.61 10.04 -2.50
N SER A 240 -9.52 11.20 -3.18
CA SER A 240 -10.60 11.67 -4.04
C SER A 240 -10.55 10.92 -5.37
N ARG A 241 -11.71 10.37 -5.77
CA ARG A 241 -11.90 9.79 -7.11
C ARG A 241 -12.52 10.77 -8.10
N SER A 242 -12.89 11.96 -7.64
CA SER A 242 -13.49 12.98 -8.50
C SER A 242 -12.40 13.86 -9.10
N ALA A 243 -12.24 13.80 -10.43
CA ALA A 243 -11.31 14.67 -11.15
C ALA A 243 -11.72 16.14 -10.99
N GLY A 244 -10.79 16.97 -10.48
CA GLY A 244 -10.96 18.43 -10.42
C GLY A 244 -11.57 19.01 -9.14
N ALA A 245 -12.08 18.20 -8.21
CA ALA A 245 -12.55 18.70 -6.93
C ALA A 245 -11.40 18.88 -5.92
N ARG A 246 -11.42 19.98 -5.15
CA ARG A 246 -10.59 20.10 -3.93
C ARG A 246 -11.40 19.50 -2.78
N PRO A 247 -11.23 18.21 -2.47
CA PRO A 247 -12.07 17.52 -1.50
C PRO A 247 -11.80 17.96 -0.07
N PHE A 248 -10.60 18.53 0.21
CA PHE A 248 -10.21 19.01 1.53
C PHE A 248 -10.57 20.48 1.73
N LYS A 249 -11.25 20.77 2.84
CA LYS A 249 -11.48 22.13 3.32
C LYS A 249 -11.05 22.24 4.77
N LYS A 250 -10.09 23.13 5.03
CA LYS A 250 -9.63 23.44 6.37
C LYS A 250 -10.71 24.20 7.14
N LEU A 251 -10.97 23.77 8.37
CA LEU A 251 -11.83 24.47 9.33
C LEU A 251 -10.99 25.32 10.29
N PHE A 252 -9.88 24.78 10.78
CA PHE A 252 -8.87 25.51 11.56
C PHE A 252 -7.52 24.77 11.56
N GLY A 253 -6.47 25.42 12.04
CA GLY A 253 -5.16 24.87 12.33
C GLY A 253 -4.20 24.83 11.13
N SER A 254 -3.13 24.03 11.27
CA SER A 254 -2.08 23.86 10.24
C SER A 254 -2.60 23.09 9.03
N GLU A 255 -2.05 23.37 7.86
CA GLU A 255 -2.30 22.62 6.62
C GLU A 255 -1.45 21.36 6.51
N TYR A 256 -0.45 21.21 7.38
CA TYR A 256 0.50 20.12 7.38
C TYR A 256 0.56 19.46 8.76
N LEU A 257 0.72 18.15 8.74
CA LEU A 257 1.23 17.35 9.84
C LEU A 257 2.75 17.40 9.80
N ASP A 258 3.38 17.14 10.93
CA ASP A 258 4.84 17.04 11.04
C ASP A 258 5.25 15.71 11.68
N LEU A 259 6.40 15.23 11.27
CA LEU A 259 7.04 14.01 11.72
C LEU A 259 8.55 14.23 11.83
N ARG A 260 9.21 13.58 12.80
CA ARG A 260 10.67 13.52 12.89
C ARG A 260 11.14 12.08 12.79
N ALA A 261 12.08 11.82 11.88
CA ALA A 261 12.70 10.51 11.71
C ALA A 261 14.10 10.67 11.11
N ALA A 262 15.05 9.84 11.53
CA ALA A 262 16.44 9.82 11.06
C ALA A 262 17.11 11.21 11.07
N GLY A 263 16.82 12.02 12.09
CA GLY A 263 17.32 13.39 12.22
C GLY A 263 16.68 14.42 11.28
N CYS A 264 15.74 14.01 10.41
CA CYS A 264 15.01 14.88 9.49
C CYS A 264 13.64 15.28 10.06
N LYS A 265 13.18 16.48 9.66
CA LYS A 265 11.83 16.95 9.92
C LYS A 265 11.04 16.91 8.63
N PHE A 266 9.94 16.19 8.63
CA PHE A 266 9.02 16.05 7.50
C PHE A 266 7.73 16.81 7.74
N LEU A 267 7.26 17.53 6.72
CA LEU A 267 5.93 18.11 6.67
C LEU A 267 5.15 17.40 5.57
N TYR A 268 3.88 17.04 5.84
CA TYR A 268 3.05 16.38 4.84
C TYR A 268 1.58 16.76 4.99
N PRO A 269 0.83 16.86 3.86
CA PRO A 269 -0.58 17.22 3.92
C PRO A 269 -1.42 16.11 4.54
N PRO A 270 -2.60 16.41 5.11
CA PRO A 270 -3.49 15.42 5.71
C PRO A 270 -3.95 14.30 4.77
N SER A 271 -3.84 14.52 3.46
CA SER A 271 -4.17 13.54 2.41
C SER A 271 -3.04 12.58 2.07
N ALA A 272 -1.79 12.89 2.43
CA ALA A 272 -0.67 12.00 2.14
C ALA A 272 -0.68 10.78 3.07
N PHE A 273 -0.29 9.63 2.55
CA PHE A 273 0.00 8.47 3.38
C PHE A 273 1.17 8.79 4.32
N SER A 274 1.13 8.26 5.53
CA SER A 274 2.29 8.20 6.44
C SER A 274 2.29 6.87 7.17
N GLN A 275 3.46 6.40 7.55
CA GLN A 275 3.59 5.18 8.35
C GLN A 275 2.86 5.35 9.69
N VAL A 276 2.14 4.30 10.11
CA VAL A 276 1.26 4.37 11.29
C VAL A 276 2.02 4.29 12.61
N ASN A 277 3.24 3.78 12.59
CA ASN A 277 4.10 3.65 13.76
C ASN A 277 5.36 4.50 13.56
N GLU A 278 5.33 5.69 14.14
CA GLU A 278 6.45 6.63 14.02
C GLU A 278 7.66 6.21 14.87
N SER A 279 7.44 5.45 15.96
CA SER A 279 8.48 5.09 16.92
C SER A 279 9.56 4.16 16.35
N ILE A 280 9.24 3.37 15.31
CA ILE A 280 10.17 2.42 14.69
C ILE A 280 10.90 2.99 13.46
N LEU A 281 10.52 4.20 13.00
CA LEU A 281 11.03 4.75 11.73
C LEU A 281 12.53 4.94 11.70
N ASP A 282 13.16 5.33 12.79
CA ASP A 282 14.63 5.46 12.85
C ASP A 282 15.34 4.13 12.57
N ALA A 283 14.82 3.02 13.13
CA ALA A 283 15.34 1.69 12.86
C ALA A 283 15.05 1.26 11.41
N PHE A 284 13.86 1.55 10.91
CA PHE A 284 13.39 1.23 9.57
C PHE A 284 14.27 1.89 8.49
N LEU A 285 14.47 3.20 8.60
CA LEU A 285 15.31 3.98 7.68
C LEU A 285 16.79 3.59 7.77
N ARG A 286 17.30 3.35 8.98
CA ARG A 286 18.68 2.89 9.19
C ARG A 286 18.95 1.54 8.52
N GLU A 287 18.04 0.56 8.66
CA GLU A 287 18.19 -0.74 8.03
C GLU A 287 18.02 -0.68 6.51
N ALA A 288 17.11 0.17 5.99
CA ALA A 288 17.02 0.44 4.56
C ALA A 288 18.34 0.98 4.00
N GLY A 289 18.94 1.97 4.67
CA GLY A 289 20.23 2.53 4.29
C GLY A 289 21.38 1.53 4.37
N LYS A 290 21.37 0.59 5.34
CA LYS A 290 22.38 -0.48 5.42
C LYS A 290 22.22 -1.52 4.30
N LEU A 291 20.97 -1.89 3.98
CA LEU A 291 20.70 -2.89 2.93
C LEU A 291 21.02 -2.35 1.54
N LEU A 292 20.56 -1.15 1.22
CA LEU A 292 20.86 -0.51 -0.07
C LEU A 292 22.32 -0.08 -0.17
N ALA A 293 22.92 0.35 0.95
CA ALA A 293 24.28 0.86 1.03
C ALA A 293 24.62 1.82 -0.14
N PRO A 294 23.86 2.94 -0.32
CA PRO A 294 24.13 3.87 -1.41
C PRO A 294 25.51 4.52 -1.21
N GLY A 295 26.32 4.50 -2.26
CA GLY A 295 27.62 5.15 -2.32
C GLY A 295 27.57 6.49 -3.04
N PRO A 296 28.66 7.29 -3.00
CA PRO A 296 28.70 8.65 -3.57
C PRO A 296 28.55 8.69 -5.09
N ASP A 297 28.76 7.57 -5.78
CA ASP A 297 28.63 7.45 -7.24
C ASP A 297 27.31 6.78 -7.66
N SER A 298 26.49 6.33 -6.71
CA SER A 298 25.22 5.68 -6.98
C SER A 298 24.09 6.67 -7.30
N THR A 299 23.08 6.20 -8.04
CA THR A 299 21.78 6.86 -8.21
C THR A 299 20.72 6.06 -7.45
N LEU A 300 20.04 6.70 -6.49
CA LEU A 300 18.90 6.10 -5.79
C LEU A 300 17.59 6.47 -6.49
N VAL A 301 16.81 5.46 -6.89
CA VAL A 301 15.46 5.64 -7.42
C VAL A 301 14.46 5.18 -6.37
N ASP A 302 13.71 6.12 -5.79
CA ASP A 302 12.70 5.90 -4.74
C ASP A 302 11.30 5.93 -5.36
N LEU A 303 10.69 4.76 -5.52
CA LEU A 303 9.35 4.61 -6.11
C LEU A 303 8.30 4.45 -5.02
N PHE A 304 7.16 5.14 -5.20
CA PHE A 304 6.11 5.30 -4.20
C PHE A 304 6.58 6.16 -3.01
N THR A 305 7.36 7.19 -3.30
CA THR A 305 8.10 7.99 -2.30
C THR A 305 7.21 8.77 -1.32
N GLY A 306 5.91 8.98 -1.67
CA GLY A 306 4.99 9.76 -0.85
C GLY A 306 5.52 11.19 -0.60
N TYR A 307 5.64 11.56 0.67
CA TYR A 307 6.21 12.85 1.10
C TYR A 307 7.75 12.84 1.22
N GLY A 308 8.41 11.85 0.61
CA GLY A 308 9.86 11.79 0.49
C GLY A 308 10.58 11.14 1.68
N LEU A 309 9.94 10.23 2.42
CA LEU A 309 10.51 9.64 3.65
C LEU A 309 11.89 9.03 3.40
N PHE A 310 12.02 8.12 2.44
CA PHE A 310 13.30 7.48 2.11
C PHE A 310 14.20 8.40 1.29
N ALA A 311 13.65 9.07 0.27
CA ALA A 311 14.41 9.96 -0.61
C ALA A 311 15.19 11.03 0.18
N VAL A 312 14.56 11.63 1.18
CA VAL A 312 15.17 12.68 2.02
C VAL A 312 16.08 12.08 3.10
N ALA A 313 15.62 11.01 3.78
CA ALA A 313 16.41 10.40 4.85
C ALA A 313 17.75 9.82 4.37
N LEU A 314 17.77 9.26 3.14
CA LEU A 314 18.96 8.65 2.52
C LEU A 314 19.64 9.57 1.49
N GLY A 315 19.10 10.75 1.25
CA GLY A 315 19.49 11.64 0.15
C GLY A 315 20.86 12.30 0.26
N ASP A 316 21.55 12.15 1.39
CA ASP A 316 22.92 12.64 1.61
C ASP A 316 24.01 11.65 1.20
N ARG A 317 23.65 10.45 0.78
CA ARG A 317 24.60 9.37 0.51
C ARG A 317 24.87 9.14 -0.98
N PRO A 318 23.82 9.03 -1.84
CA PRO A 318 24.02 8.84 -3.27
C PRO A 318 24.38 10.17 -3.95
N ARG A 319 24.98 10.09 -5.13
CA ARG A 319 25.23 11.26 -5.98
C ARG A 319 23.92 11.97 -6.39
N ARG A 320 22.88 11.18 -6.65
CA ARG A 320 21.57 11.65 -7.09
C ARG A 320 20.45 10.79 -6.53
N VAL A 321 19.31 11.42 -6.23
CA VAL A 321 18.06 10.74 -5.91
C VAL A 321 17.00 11.13 -6.93
N ILE A 322 16.23 10.15 -7.40
CA ILE A 322 15.05 10.35 -8.26
C ILE A 322 13.88 9.69 -7.56
N ALA A 323 12.88 10.48 -7.19
CA ALA A 323 11.76 10.03 -6.38
C ALA A 323 10.44 10.21 -7.13
N MET A 324 9.59 9.18 -7.15
CA MET A 324 8.36 9.18 -7.93
C MET A 324 7.15 8.76 -7.09
N ASP A 325 6.06 9.54 -7.16
CA ASP A 325 4.75 9.21 -6.61
C ASP A 325 3.63 9.83 -7.44
N PHE A 326 2.43 9.23 -7.43
CA PHE A 326 1.27 9.78 -8.13
C PHE A 326 0.59 10.93 -7.39
N ASN A 327 0.80 11.03 -6.08
CA ASN A 327 0.17 12.03 -5.21
C ASN A 327 0.89 13.38 -5.30
N GLY A 328 0.42 14.25 -6.20
CA GLY A 328 1.01 15.57 -6.41
C GLY A 328 1.20 16.41 -5.14
N PRO A 329 0.20 16.54 -4.24
CA PRO A 329 0.37 17.20 -2.94
C PRO A 329 1.47 16.60 -2.05
N ALA A 330 1.65 15.27 -2.07
CA ALA A 330 2.73 14.61 -1.34
C ALA A 330 4.11 14.93 -1.96
N ILE A 331 4.22 14.89 -3.29
CA ILE A 331 5.43 15.25 -4.03
C ILE A 331 5.82 16.73 -3.79
N HIS A 332 4.84 17.63 -3.74
CA HIS A 332 5.12 19.03 -3.39
C HIS A 332 5.70 19.16 -1.98
N ALA A 333 5.14 18.42 -1.02
CA ALA A 333 5.69 18.38 0.33
C ALA A 333 7.09 17.74 0.37
N ALA A 334 7.33 16.69 -0.42
CA ALA A 334 8.64 16.02 -0.53
C ALA A 334 9.74 16.97 -1.00
N SER A 335 9.46 17.83 -1.99
CA SER A 335 10.40 18.86 -2.45
C SER A 335 10.77 19.84 -1.33
N GLY A 336 9.77 20.36 -0.60
CA GLY A 336 10.03 21.24 0.55
C GLY A 336 10.78 20.53 1.69
N ASN A 337 10.50 19.23 1.92
CA ASN A 337 11.23 18.43 2.90
C ASN A 337 12.70 18.23 2.49
N ALA A 338 12.97 18.02 1.20
CA ALA A 338 14.34 17.90 0.70
C ALA A 338 15.11 19.23 0.84
N GLU A 339 14.53 20.34 0.42
CA GLU A 339 15.14 21.67 0.58
C GLU A 339 15.48 21.98 2.04
N HIS A 340 14.59 21.62 2.97
CA HIS A 340 14.78 21.87 4.40
C HIS A 340 15.85 20.97 5.03
N ASN A 341 15.87 19.66 4.72
CA ASN A 341 16.72 18.70 5.41
C ASN A 341 18.03 18.40 4.68
N ARG A 342 18.10 18.61 3.36
CA ARG A 342 19.22 18.25 2.48
C ARG A 342 19.52 19.39 1.49
N PRO A 343 19.80 20.62 1.97
CA PRO A 343 20.06 21.73 1.07
C PRO A 343 21.27 21.42 0.19
N GLY A 344 21.10 21.56 -1.13
CA GLY A 344 22.15 21.29 -2.12
C GLY A 344 22.30 19.83 -2.55
N ALA A 345 21.53 18.88 -2.01
CA ALA A 345 21.49 17.51 -2.54
C ALA A 345 20.75 17.48 -3.89
N ASP A 346 21.22 16.65 -4.82
CA ASP A 346 20.55 16.44 -6.12
C ASP A 346 19.39 15.44 -5.94
N ILE A 347 18.21 15.96 -5.56
CA ILE A 347 16.98 15.17 -5.37
C ILE A 347 15.90 15.68 -6.31
N GLU A 348 15.54 14.87 -7.30
CA GLU A 348 14.48 15.15 -8.26
C GLU A 348 13.18 14.43 -7.85
N PHE A 349 12.05 15.17 -7.87
CA PHE A 349 10.72 14.62 -7.57
C PHE A 349 9.83 14.63 -8.81
N ILE A 350 9.24 13.48 -9.14
CA ILE A 350 8.39 13.26 -10.31
C ILE A 350 6.96 12.91 -9.85
N ALA A 351 6.01 13.82 -10.11
CA ALA A 351 4.59 13.55 -9.87
C ALA A 351 4.03 12.66 -10.99
N SER A 352 4.04 11.35 -10.80
CA SER A 352 3.56 10.36 -11.77
C SER A 352 3.23 9.04 -11.11
N ALA A 353 2.21 8.35 -11.64
CA ALA A 353 1.97 6.95 -11.28
C ALA A 353 3.15 6.06 -11.71
N VAL A 354 3.52 5.10 -10.85
CA VAL A 354 4.57 4.12 -11.13
C VAL A 354 4.01 3.07 -12.10
N THR A 355 4.34 3.23 -13.38
CA THR A 355 3.92 2.36 -14.49
C THR A 355 5.12 1.98 -15.34
N PRO A 356 5.05 0.90 -16.16
CA PRO A 356 6.14 0.59 -17.09
C PRO A 356 6.54 1.76 -17.96
N SER A 357 5.56 2.47 -18.54
CA SER A 357 5.82 3.65 -19.38
C SER A 357 6.46 4.80 -18.59
N ALA A 358 6.12 4.98 -17.30
CA ALA A 358 6.77 6.00 -16.48
C ALA A 358 8.24 5.63 -16.17
N ILE A 359 8.52 4.36 -15.89
CA ILE A 359 9.89 3.85 -15.69
C ILE A 359 10.73 4.05 -16.94
N GLU A 360 10.17 3.79 -18.13
CA GLU A 360 10.88 3.87 -19.40
C GLU A 360 11.07 5.33 -19.89
N ASN A 361 10.09 6.21 -19.66
CA ASN A 361 10.05 7.53 -20.32
C ASN A 361 10.24 8.72 -19.39
N LYS A 362 10.10 8.55 -18.06
CA LYS A 362 10.23 9.66 -17.10
C LYS A 362 11.47 9.56 -16.24
N LEU A 363 12.03 8.37 -16.04
CA LEU A 363 13.35 8.25 -15.43
C LEU A 363 14.41 8.59 -16.49
N PRO A 364 15.48 9.29 -16.11
CA PRO A 364 16.60 9.54 -17.04
C PRO A 364 17.24 8.21 -17.48
N PRO A 365 18.04 8.22 -18.56
CA PRO A 365 18.84 7.05 -18.95
C PRO A 365 19.64 6.52 -17.75
N SER A 366 19.75 5.18 -17.63
CA SER A 366 20.54 4.61 -16.54
C SER A 366 22.03 4.92 -16.73
N PRO A 367 22.84 4.96 -15.66
CA PRO A 367 24.28 5.15 -15.81
C PRO A 367 24.95 4.14 -16.76
N SER A 368 24.42 2.91 -16.82
CA SER A 368 24.88 1.88 -17.76
C SER A 368 24.53 2.17 -19.22
N ASP A 369 23.43 2.89 -19.48
CA ASP A 369 23.01 3.26 -20.84
C ASP A 369 23.85 4.42 -21.41
N LEU A 370 24.49 5.19 -20.53
CA LEU A 370 25.34 6.34 -20.89
C LEU A 370 26.81 5.96 -21.11
N ARG A 371 27.20 4.72 -20.80
CA ARG A 371 28.58 4.25 -20.96
C ARG A 371 28.90 4.03 -22.42
N LEU A 372 30.01 4.61 -22.87
CA LEU A 372 30.52 4.35 -24.22
C LEU A 372 31.08 2.92 -24.30
N PRO A 373 31.03 2.26 -25.48
CA PRO A 373 31.53 0.89 -25.68
C PRO A 373 33.02 0.70 -25.33
N ASP A 374 33.81 1.78 -25.43
CA ASP A 374 35.27 1.77 -25.24
C ASP A 374 35.69 2.42 -23.89
N ASP A 375 34.74 2.60 -22.95
CA ASP A 375 35.03 3.17 -21.64
C ASP A 375 35.57 2.07 -20.71
N ASP A 376 36.89 2.01 -20.56
CA ASP A 376 37.61 1.10 -19.66
C ASP A 376 37.65 1.58 -18.19
N GLY A 377 36.96 2.67 -17.86
CA GLY A 377 36.82 3.18 -16.50
C GLY A 377 36.12 2.19 -15.56
N PRO A 378 36.20 2.38 -14.23
CA PRO A 378 35.45 1.58 -13.30
C PRO A 378 33.95 1.63 -13.61
N GLU A 379 33.26 0.49 -13.47
CA GLU A 379 31.81 0.48 -13.65
C GLU A 379 31.18 1.48 -12.68
N PRO A 380 30.33 2.41 -13.15
CA PRO A 380 29.62 3.30 -12.24
C PRO A 380 28.84 2.47 -11.22
N GLU A 381 28.85 2.88 -9.95
CA GLU A 381 27.93 2.30 -8.98
C GLU A 381 26.51 2.43 -9.56
N GLY A 382 25.90 1.29 -9.88
CA GLY A 382 24.68 1.24 -10.67
C GLY A 382 23.48 1.89 -9.96
N GLU A 383 22.36 1.92 -10.63
CA GLU A 383 21.10 2.36 -10.02
C GLU A 383 20.72 1.44 -8.85
N LEU A 384 20.27 2.05 -7.77
CA LEU A 384 19.66 1.41 -6.62
C LEU A 384 18.19 1.74 -6.60
N PHE A 385 17.32 0.75 -6.52
CA PHE A 385 15.88 0.96 -6.44
C PHE A 385 15.37 0.68 -5.03
N LEU A 386 14.54 1.59 -4.52
CA LEU A 386 13.73 1.39 -3.34
C LEU A 386 12.26 1.45 -3.73
N LEU A 387 11.48 0.47 -3.28
CA LEU A 387 10.04 0.39 -3.52
C LEU A 387 9.32 0.22 -2.18
N ASP A 388 8.42 1.16 -1.85
CA ASP A 388 7.48 1.07 -0.70
C ASP A 388 6.03 1.19 -1.22
N PRO A 389 5.53 0.15 -1.93
CA PRO A 389 4.24 0.19 -2.60
C PRO A 389 3.07 0.07 -1.61
N PRO A 390 1.84 0.44 -2.01
CA PRO A 390 0.64 0.15 -1.24
C PRO A 390 0.42 -1.37 -1.10
N ARG A 391 -0.49 -1.78 -0.21
CA ARG A 391 -0.82 -3.19 0.10
C ARG A 391 -1.14 -4.08 -1.12
N SER A 392 -1.55 -3.50 -2.23
CA SER A 392 -1.77 -4.22 -3.50
C SER A 392 -0.49 -4.67 -4.19
N GLY A 393 0.68 -4.36 -3.62
CA GLY A 393 1.99 -4.70 -4.19
C GLY A 393 2.32 -3.99 -5.50
N VAL A 394 3.37 -4.48 -6.17
CA VAL A 394 3.86 -3.98 -7.47
C VAL A 394 3.46 -4.94 -8.58
N ARG A 395 2.87 -4.42 -9.64
CA ARG A 395 2.47 -5.25 -10.79
C ARG A 395 3.70 -5.91 -11.46
N PRO A 396 3.60 -7.18 -11.92
CA PRO A 396 4.73 -7.88 -12.54
C PRO A 396 5.37 -7.15 -13.75
N ASN A 397 4.57 -6.42 -14.54
CA ASN A 397 5.08 -5.64 -15.67
C ASN A 397 5.90 -4.41 -15.23
N VAL A 398 5.62 -3.83 -14.06
CA VAL A 398 6.44 -2.76 -13.47
C VAL A 398 7.78 -3.34 -12.99
N ILE A 399 7.74 -4.51 -12.31
CA ILE A 399 8.95 -5.24 -11.91
C ILE A 399 9.82 -5.54 -13.15
N ALA A 400 9.24 -6.01 -14.25
CA ALA A 400 9.96 -6.26 -15.50
C ALA A 400 10.58 -4.99 -16.09
N ALA A 401 9.88 -3.85 -16.03
CA ALA A 401 10.41 -2.56 -16.51
C ALA A 401 11.59 -2.08 -15.67
N ILE A 402 11.53 -2.24 -14.33
CA ILE A 402 12.66 -1.93 -13.45
C ILE A 402 13.84 -2.85 -13.73
N ALA A 403 13.59 -4.15 -13.86
CA ALA A 403 14.64 -5.15 -14.11
C ALA A 403 15.38 -4.93 -15.45
N LYS A 404 14.71 -4.41 -16.49
CA LYS A 404 15.35 -4.01 -17.76
C LYS A 404 16.42 -2.95 -17.57
N ARG A 405 16.29 -2.04 -16.61
CA ARG A 405 17.30 -1.03 -16.26
C ARG A 405 18.51 -1.64 -15.57
N SER A 406 18.46 -2.92 -15.25
CA SER A 406 19.58 -3.66 -14.66
C SER A 406 20.10 -3.08 -13.35
N PRO A 407 19.24 -2.67 -12.37
CA PRO A 407 19.70 -2.11 -11.10
C PRO A 407 20.72 -3.02 -10.41
N ALA A 408 21.68 -2.41 -9.72
CA ALA A 408 22.68 -3.13 -8.93
C ALA A 408 22.03 -3.84 -7.74
N ARG A 409 21.10 -3.14 -7.06
CA ARG A 409 20.32 -3.64 -5.92
C ARG A 409 18.91 -3.07 -5.96
N VAL A 410 17.96 -3.85 -5.45
CA VAL A 410 16.58 -3.41 -5.25
C VAL A 410 16.17 -3.72 -3.83
N LEU A 411 15.71 -2.73 -3.07
CA LEU A 411 15.06 -2.91 -1.78
C LEU A 411 13.55 -2.82 -1.98
N HIS A 412 12.85 -3.94 -1.78
CA HIS A 412 11.40 -4.00 -1.87
C HIS A 412 10.81 -4.14 -0.46
N VAL A 413 9.99 -3.17 -0.08
CA VAL A 413 9.26 -3.14 1.19
C VAL A 413 7.87 -3.72 0.99
N PHE A 414 7.42 -4.55 1.92
CA PHE A 414 6.12 -5.24 1.87
C PHE A 414 5.35 -4.99 3.17
N CYS A 415 4.25 -4.27 3.09
CA CYS A 415 3.31 -4.09 4.20
C CYS A 415 2.24 -5.20 4.29
N SER A 416 2.31 -6.20 3.38
CA SER A 416 1.52 -7.43 3.41
C SER A 416 2.44 -8.62 3.16
N ALA A 417 2.50 -9.55 4.12
CA ALA A 417 3.31 -10.76 3.97
C ALA A 417 2.83 -11.65 2.81
N ASP A 418 1.52 -11.60 2.47
CA ASP A 418 0.93 -12.39 1.39
C ASP A 418 1.42 -11.96 0.01
N GLU A 419 1.86 -10.68 -0.16
CA GLU A 419 2.41 -10.16 -1.42
C GLU A 419 3.89 -10.52 -1.64
N VAL A 420 4.59 -11.03 -0.62
CA VAL A 420 6.03 -11.35 -0.74
C VAL A 420 6.26 -12.45 -1.79
N ALA A 421 5.52 -13.56 -1.70
CA ALA A 421 5.76 -14.72 -2.58
C ALA A 421 5.50 -14.41 -4.06
N PRO A 422 4.36 -13.83 -4.47
CA PRO A 422 4.12 -13.49 -5.88
C PRO A 422 5.11 -12.47 -6.42
N SER A 423 5.49 -11.47 -5.62
CA SER A 423 6.47 -10.46 -6.02
C SER A 423 7.87 -11.05 -6.17
N LEU A 424 8.32 -11.92 -5.26
CA LEU A 424 9.63 -12.60 -5.38
C LEU A 424 9.67 -13.56 -6.58
N ALA A 425 8.55 -14.20 -6.92
CA ALA A 425 8.44 -15.00 -8.14
C ALA A 425 8.64 -14.13 -9.41
N ALA A 426 8.03 -12.94 -9.44
CA ALA A 426 8.20 -11.99 -10.54
C ALA A 426 9.65 -11.47 -10.63
N TRP A 427 10.30 -11.14 -9.50
CA TRP A 427 11.71 -10.77 -9.46
C TRP A 427 12.63 -11.89 -9.94
N LYS A 428 12.39 -13.13 -9.49
CA LYS A 428 13.16 -14.32 -9.92
C LYS A 428 13.05 -14.55 -11.42
N HIS A 429 11.86 -14.39 -11.98
CA HIS A 429 11.64 -14.46 -13.44
C HIS A 429 12.50 -13.44 -14.20
N ASN A 430 12.74 -12.28 -13.60
CA ASN A 430 13.55 -11.20 -14.18
C ASN A 430 15.02 -11.21 -13.74
N GLY A 431 15.51 -12.32 -13.19
CA GLY A 431 16.93 -12.52 -12.88
C GLY A 431 17.41 -11.95 -11.55
N TYR A 432 16.51 -11.66 -10.61
CA TYR A 432 16.84 -11.19 -9.26
C TYR A 432 16.44 -12.22 -8.20
N SER A 433 17.22 -12.29 -7.13
CA SER A 433 16.94 -13.19 -6.01
C SER A 433 17.14 -12.48 -4.66
N PRO A 434 16.42 -12.89 -3.59
CA PRO A 434 16.61 -12.38 -2.26
C PRO A 434 18.06 -12.61 -1.77
N ALA A 435 18.72 -11.53 -1.33
CA ALA A 435 20.06 -11.54 -0.75
C ALA A 435 20.01 -11.34 0.76
N ALA A 436 19.09 -10.49 1.26
CA ALA A 436 18.89 -10.25 2.69
C ALA A 436 17.44 -9.89 2.97
N VAL A 437 17.00 -10.12 4.21
CA VAL A 437 15.66 -9.84 4.69
C VAL A 437 15.74 -9.12 6.04
N ARG A 438 14.82 -8.18 6.28
CA ARG A 438 14.53 -7.59 7.59
C ARG A 438 13.02 -7.62 7.80
N ILE A 439 12.59 -7.99 8.98
CA ILE A 439 11.19 -7.92 9.39
C ILE A 439 11.04 -6.95 10.56
N PHE A 440 10.01 -6.12 10.51
CA PHE A 440 9.74 -5.06 11.49
C PHE A 440 8.35 -5.23 12.08
N ASP A 441 8.25 -5.05 13.38
CA ASP A 441 6.95 -4.94 14.01
C ASP A 441 6.42 -3.50 13.88
N MET A 442 6.04 -3.15 12.63
CA MET A 442 5.39 -1.89 12.32
C MET A 442 3.97 -1.83 12.91
N PHE A 443 3.38 -2.99 13.21
CA PHE A 443 1.99 -3.14 13.63
C PHE A 443 1.84 -3.98 14.90
N PRO A 444 2.46 -3.59 16.04
CA PRO A 444 2.28 -4.31 17.30
C PRO A 444 0.80 -4.54 17.64
N GLY A 445 0.49 -5.65 18.27
CA GLY A 445 -0.87 -6.07 18.63
C GLY A 445 -1.71 -6.62 17.48
N SER A 446 -1.28 -6.45 16.23
CA SER A 446 -1.96 -6.99 15.05
C SER A 446 -1.20 -8.16 14.44
N PRO A 447 -1.83 -9.03 13.62
CA PRO A 447 -1.12 -10.14 12.96
C PRO A 447 -0.21 -9.70 11.81
N ASN A 448 -0.07 -8.41 11.52
CA ASN A 448 0.70 -7.92 10.38
C ASN A 448 2.16 -7.66 10.75
N VAL A 449 3.02 -7.73 9.75
CA VAL A 449 4.44 -7.37 9.81
C VAL A 449 4.82 -6.54 8.59
N GLU A 450 5.88 -5.74 8.72
CA GLU A 450 6.52 -5.08 7.59
C GLU A 450 7.78 -5.85 7.23
N THR A 451 8.01 -6.08 5.95
CA THR A 451 9.16 -6.88 5.49
C THR A 451 9.95 -6.11 4.44
N MET A 452 11.25 -5.95 4.66
CA MET A 452 12.20 -5.47 3.64
C MET A 452 12.94 -6.66 3.05
N VAL A 453 13.00 -6.74 1.73
CA VAL A 453 13.77 -7.75 1.00
C VAL A 453 14.75 -7.04 0.08
N LEU A 454 16.03 -7.24 0.33
CA LEU A 454 17.09 -6.85 -0.59
C LEU A 454 17.18 -7.90 -1.71
N LEU A 455 17.13 -7.44 -2.94
CA LEU A 455 17.21 -8.24 -4.16
C LEU A 455 18.49 -7.89 -4.92
N GLU A 456 19.22 -8.91 -5.34
CA GLU A 456 20.41 -8.78 -6.17
C GLU A 456 20.30 -9.66 -7.43
N LYS A 457 21.07 -9.32 -8.46
CA LYS A 457 21.13 -10.14 -9.67
C LYS A 457 21.56 -11.55 -9.35
N THR A 458 20.85 -12.53 -9.87
CA THR A 458 21.20 -13.94 -9.70
C THR A 458 22.54 -14.19 -10.40
N LYS A 459 23.57 -14.57 -9.66
CA LYS A 459 24.87 -14.96 -10.22
C LYS A 459 24.64 -16.15 -11.14
N LYS A 460 24.90 -15.99 -12.45
CA LYS A 460 24.95 -17.14 -13.37
C LYS A 460 25.99 -18.11 -12.82
N LYS A 461 25.58 -19.33 -12.43
CA LYS A 461 26.57 -20.40 -12.17
C LYS A 461 27.45 -20.47 -13.42
N PRO A 462 28.79 -20.41 -13.26
CA PRO A 462 29.68 -20.62 -14.41
C PRO A 462 29.26 -21.94 -15.04
N ALA A 463 28.95 -21.91 -16.34
CA ALA A 463 28.66 -23.12 -17.10
C ALA A 463 29.83 -24.07 -16.85
N ALA A 464 29.56 -25.25 -16.27
CA ALA A 464 30.56 -26.26 -16.06
C ALA A 464 31.20 -26.47 -17.45
N LYS A 465 32.48 -26.10 -17.57
CA LYS A 465 33.26 -26.35 -18.80
C LYS A 465 33.20 -27.85 -19.02
N GLY A 466 32.30 -28.29 -19.90
CA GLY A 466 32.23 -29.67 -20.33
C GLY A 466 33.63 -30.05 -20.83
N LYS A 467 34.27 -30.99 -20.12
CA LYS A 467 35.46 -31.65 -20.62
C LYS A 467 35.08 -32.28 -21.96
N PHE A 468 35.55 -31.69 -23.04
CA PHE A 468 35.52 -32.35 -24.35
C PHE A 468 36.32 -33.65 -24.21
N ALA A 469 35.61 -34.77 -24.04
CA ALA A 469 36.20 -36.08 -24.22
C ALA A 469 36.54 -36.26 -25.69
N ALA A 470 37.84 -36.56 -25.94
CA ALA A 470 38.39 -36.78 -27.25
C ALA A 470 37.63 -37.86 -28.03
N LYS A 471 37.42 -37.60 -29.29
CA LYS A 471 36.90 -38.54 -30.30
C LYS A 471 37.74 -39.81 -30.37
N GLY A 472 37.25 -40.94 -29.88
CA GLY A 472 37.71 -42.28 -30.30
C GLY A 472 37.01 -42.68 -31.60
N LYS A 473 37.80 -43.19 -32.56
CA LYS A 473 37.34 -43.67 -33.85
C LYS A 473 36.39 -44.87 -33.76
N PRO A 474 35.52 -45.12 -34.76
CA PRO A 474 34.52 -46.16 -34.71
C PRO A 474 35.07 -47.53 -35.06
N ALA A 475 34.72 -48.57 -34.30
CA ALA A 475 34.84 -49.98 -34.69
C ALA A 475 33.51 -50.51 -35.17
N ALA A 476 33.55 -51.32 -36.20
CA ALA A 476 32.43 -51.81 -36.99
C ALA A 476 31.63 -52.95 -36.38
N LYS A 477 30.37 -52.95 -36.72
CA LYS A 477 29.41 -54.09 -36.95
C LYS A 477 29.35 -55.25 -36.00
N GLN A 478 28.15 -55.44 -35.42
CA GLN A 478 27.40 -56.68 -35.55
C GLN A 478 25.94 -56.46 -35.10
N ASP A 479 24.99 -56.68 -36.02
CA ASP A 479 23.58 -57.01 -35.73
C ASP A 479 23.47 -58.37 -35.05
N PRO A 480 22.46 -58.59 -34.23
CA PRO A 480 21.32 -59.34 -34.72
C PRO A 480 19.96 -58.88 -34.16
N ALA A 481 19.01 -59.00 -35.05
CA ALA A 481 17.59 -59.02 -34.83
C ALA A 481 17.12 -59.85 -33.63
N VAL A 482 16.14 -59.35 -32.89
CA VAL A 482 15.01 -60.00 -32.16
C VAL A 482 14.23 -58.84 -31.51
N SER A 483 13.08 -58.59 -31.81
CA SER A 483 11.74 -59.09 -31.73
C SER A 483 10.75 -57.93 -31.51
N ASN A 484 10.13 -57.54 -32.62
CA ASN A 484 8.90 -56.75 -32.68
C ASN A 484 7.70 -57.56 -32.11
N ARG A 485 7.59 -57.67 -30.80
CA ARG A 485 6.41 -58.35 -30.20
C ARG A 485 5.79 -57.69 -28.94
N ALA A 486 6.28 -56.52 -28.52
CA ALA A 486 5.78 -55.82 -27.35
C ALA A 486 4.97 -54.54 -27.58
N LYS A 487 4.87 -54.07 -28.83
CA LYS A 487 4.14 -52.80 -29.17
C LYS A 487 2.72 -53.01 -29.73
N LYS A 488 2.19 -54.21 -29.72
CA LYS A 488 0.85 -54.53 -30.29
C LYS A 488 -0.20 -55.01 -29.27
N ARG A 489 0.02 -54.81 -27.95
CA ARG A 489 -0.94 -55.24 -26.93
C ARG A 489 -1.52 -54.10 -26.06
N LEU A 490 -1.28 -52.84 -26.36
CA LEU A 490 -1.85 -51.72 -25.61
C LEU A 490 -2.79 -50.79 -26.42
N ALA A 491 -3.11 -51.18 -27.67
CA ALA A 491 -3.98 -50.39 -28.55
C ALA A 491 -5.37 -51.01 -28.82
N SER A 492 -5.81 -52.04 -28.03
CA SER A 492 -7.09 -52.70 -28.26
C SER A 492 -7.97 -52.89 -27.03
N ARG A 493 -7.91 -51.93 -26.08
CA ARG A 493 -8.81 -51.94 -24.91
C ARG A 493 -9.40 -50.56 -24.58
N GLY A 494 -9.81 -49.79 -25.56
CA GLY A 494 -10.38 -48.47 -25.43
C GLY A 494 -11.59 -48.16 -26.28
N GLU A 495 -12.24 -49.18 -26.86
CA GLU A 495 -13.45 -48.96 -27.66
C GLU A 495 -14.44 -50.09 -27.45
N ARG A 496 -15.19 -50.11 -26.35
CA ARG A 496 -16.52 -50.74 -26.21
C ARG A 496 -17.16 -50.28 -24.89
N GLY A 497 -18.08 -49.32 -25.00
CA GLY A 497 -18.86 -48.91 -23.84
C GLY A 497 -19.62 -47.61 -24.00
N ALA A 498 -20.14 -47.31 -25.18
CA ALA A 498 -21.10 -46.23 -25.34
C ALA A 498 -22.06 -46.52 -26.49
N ARG A 499 -23.09 -47.29 -26.22
CA ARG A 499 -24.36 -47.32 -26.99
C ARG A 499 -25.46 -48.04 -26.21
N ARG A 500 -26.53 -47.32 -25.97
CA ARG A 500 -27.90 -47.59 -25.45
C ARG A 500 -28.12 -46.82 -24.15
N ALA A 501 -29.10 -45.91 -24.03
CA ALA A 501 -30.42 -45.89 -24.57
C ALA A 501 -30.94 -44.45 -24.76
N SER A 502 -31.50 -44.21 -25.89
CA SER A 502 -32.46 -43.17 -26.24
C SER A 502 -33.86 -43.61 -25.83
N GLY A 503 -34.72 -42.71 -25.39
CA GLY A 503 -36.15 -42.93 -25.15
C GLY A 503 -36.70 -41.72 -24.42
N SER A 504 -37.17 -40.73 -25.14
CA SER A 504 -38.53 -40.24 -25.33
C SER A 504 -39.37 -40.17 -24.04
N ASP A 505 -39.79 -38.97 -23.61
CA ASP A 505 -41.12 -38.46 -23.81
C ASP A 505 -41.36 -37.08 -23.15
N ARG A 506 -41.87 -36.18 -23.88
CA ARG A 506 -42.70 -35.03 -23.48
C ARG A 506 -44.14 -35.40 -23.82
N PRO A 507 -45.21 -34.69 -23.39
CA PRO A 507 -45.42 -33.49 -22.61
C PRO A 507 -46.59 -33.55 -21.62
N GLY A 508 -46.82 -32.52 -20.80
CA GLY A 508 -48.03 -32.39 -19.99
C GLY A 508 -48.21 -30.97 -19.38
N ARG A 509 -49.00 -30.18 -20.03
CA ARG A 509 -49.60 -28.92 -19.63
C ARG A 509 -50.70 -29.11 -18.60
N ALA A 510 -50.85 -28.22 -17.58
CA ALA A 510 -52.12 -27.63 -17.10
C ALA A 510 -51.86 -26.88 -15.80
N LYS A 511 -52.00 -25.57 -15.74
CA LYS A 511 -53.19 -24.76 -15.41
C LYS A 511 -53.57 -24.78 -13.93
N SER A 512 -53.38 -23.63 -13.30
CA SER A 512 -54.38 -22.70 -12.76
C SER A 512 -54.75 -22.80 -11.27
N ALA A 513 -54.85 -21.57 -10.73
CA ALA A 513 -55.74 -21.10 -9.66
C ALA A 513 -55.25 -21.37 -8.20
N GLY A 514 -55.18 -20.36 -7.36
CA GLY A 514 -56.14 -19.51 -6.80
C GLY A 514 -55.57 -18.78 -5.57
N LYS A 515 -55.81 -17.47 -5.54
CA LYS A 515 -55.82 -16.72 -4.28
C LYS A 515 -57.03 -17.09 -3.44
N PRO A 516 -56.99 -16.92 -2.11
CA PRO A 516 -57.64 -15.73 -1.59
C PRO A 516 -56.95 -15.02 -0.42
N ARG A 517 -57.10 -13.75 -0.38
CA ARG A 517 -57.38 -12.74 0.63
C ARG A 517 -57.93 -13.25 1.97
N ALA A 518 -57.51 -12.71 3.13
CA ALA A 518 -58.21 -11.74 3.93
C ALA A 518 -57.63 -11.64 5.37
N LYS A 519 -57.43 -10.36 5.75
CA LYS A 519 -57.84 -9.72 7.02
C LYS A 519 -57.30 -10.29 8.36
N ARG A 520 -56.41 -9.57 9.02
CA ARG A 520 -56.67 -8.47 9.96
C ARG A 520 -55.38 -7.72 10.24
#